data_be3f999271d0d8b6c303d7d8cb795f1d
#
_entry.id   be3f999271d0d8b6c303d7d8cb795f1d
#
_cell.length_a   1.000
_cell.length_b   1.000
_cell.length_c   1.000
_cell.angle_alpha   90.00
_cell.angle_beta   90.00
_cell.angle_gamma   90.00
#
_symmetry.space_group_name_H-M   'P 1'
#
loop_
_entity.id
_entity.type
_entity.pdbx_description
1 polymer ?
#
loop_
_entity_poly.entity_id
_entity_poly.type
_entity_poly.pdbx_seq_one_letter_code
_entity_poly.pdbx_strand_id
1 'polypeptide(L)'
;MRKVILMRGLPGSGKSTLAKKIVNENPELFKRINRDDLRAMFDNNFNSNANEKFVRQMRDVLITNALEMGKNVIVDDTNLSDKNYTRITQLVNEYNKNYNQSVTVELMEVTTSVDECIARDALREKPVGAKVIKQMHNQFFKDSPEYEPQNPELPKAIICDLDGTLALLNGRNPFDASKCDEDVLNKPVANVLINYAKLGYMVLLVSGREDKYKEPTLRFLEKYAIPFNDLIMRKTKDSRKDSIIKTEIYNEYIKDKFAIEFVLDDRNQVVDTWRRDLKLPCFQVYYGDF
;
A
#
# COMPACT_ATOMS: atom_id res chain seq x y z
N MET A 1 8.13 -35.01 13.34
CA MET A 1 7.64 -34.88 11.97
C MET A 1 8.54 -33.88 11.23
N ARG A 2 9.02 -34.21 10.03
CA ARG A 2 9.88 -33.29 9.28
C ARG A 2 9.05 -32.18 8.67
N LYS A 3 9.68 -31.01 8.46
CA LYS A 3 8.99 -29.85 7.92
C LYS A 3 9.87 -28.99 7.00
N VAL A 4 9.22 -28.30 6.08
CA VAL A 4 9.78 -27.22 5.28
C VAL A 4 9.13 -25.92 5.72
N ILE A 5 9.93 -25.01 6.29
CA ILE A 5 9.47 -23.70 6.74
C ILE A 5 9.78 -22.68 5.66
N LEU A 6 8.75 -22.03 5.10
CA LEU A 6 8.91 -20.87 4.24
C LEU A 6 8.79 -19.60 5.09
N MET A 7 9.88 -18.84 5.15
CA MET A 7 9.84 -17.54 5.80
C MET A 7 9.22 -16.50 4.88
N ARG A 8 8.24 -15.74 5.35
CA ARG A 8 7.58 -14.66 4.61
C ARG A 8 7.84 -13.32 5.31
N GLY A 9 8.13 -12.27 4.55
CA GLY A 9 8.32 -10.92 5.09
C GLY A 9 9.09 -10.01 4.14
N LEU A 10 9.04 -8.71 4.40
CA LEU A 10 9.72 -7.68 3.60
C LEU A 10 11.25 -7.81 3.65
N PRO A 11 11.98 -7.30 2.65
CA PRO A 11 13.42 -7.05 2.82
C PRO A 11 13.66 -6.22 4.09
N GLY A 12 14.67 -6.55 4.87
CA GLY A 12 14.93 -5.88 6.16
C GLY A 12 14.10 -6.37 7.36
N SER A 13 13.13 -7.27 7.19
CA SER A 13 12.29 -7.75 8.31
C SER A 13 13.02 -8.66 9.32
N GLY A 14 14.23 -9.13 9.04
CA GLY A 14 15.00 -9.99 9.96
C GLY A 14 14.88 -11.49 9.70
N LYS A 15 14.24 -11.94 8.60
CA LYS A 15 14.12 -13.36 8.23
C LYS A 15 15.44 -14.12 8.28
N SER A 16 16.46 -13.59 7.60
CA SER A 16 17.76 -14.30 7.51
C SER A 16 18.47 -14.39 8.86
N THR A 17 18.29 -13.40 9.71
CA THR A 17 18.79 -13.43 11.08
C THR A 17 18.11 -14.54 11.88
N LEU A 18 16.79 -14.63 11.79
CA LEU A 18 16.01 -15.67 12.46
C LEU A 18 16.31 -17.06 11.89
N ALA A 19 16.38 -17.20 10.56
CA ALA A 19 16.73 -18.47 9.91
C ALA A 19 18.10 -18.99 10.36
N LYS A 20 19.11 -18.11 10.36
CA LYS A 20 20.45 -18.45 10.85
C LYS A 20 20.46 -18.84 12.32
N LYS A 21 19.70 -18.13 13.16
CA LYS A 21 19.55 -18.47 14.58
C LYS A 21 18.99 -19.89 14.77
N ILE A 22 17.88 -20.23 14.09
CA ILE A 22 17.27 -21.56 14.16
C ILE A 22 18.26 -22.67 13.76
N VAL A 23 19.02 -22.45 12.67
CA VAL A 23 20.02 -23.43 12.23
C VAL A 23 21.17 -23.54 13.21
N ASN A 24 21.67 -22.44 13.77
CA ASN A 24 22.76 -22.45 14.75
C ASN A 24 22.37 -23.15 16.04
N GLU A 25 21.14 -23.02 16.48
CA GLU A 25 20.60 -23.72 17.66
C GLU A 25 20.35 -25.22 17.39
N ASN A 26 20.17 -25.61 16.12
CA ASN A 26 19.82 -26.96 15.71
C ASN A 26 20.59 -27.40 14.44
N PRO A 27 21.93 -27.41 14.43
CA PRO A 27 22.73 -27.58 13.22
C PRO A 27 22.57 -28.95 12.55
N GLU A 28 22.25 -29.97 13.35
CA GLU A 28 22.02 -31.35 12.86
C GLU A 28 20.61 -31.55 12.31
N LEU A 29 19.65 -30.70 12.66
CA LEU A 29 18.25 -30.88 12.34
C LEU A 29 17.77 -30.03 11.18
N PHE A 30 18.35 -28.84 10.96
CA PHE A 30 17.88 -27.86 9.96
C PHE A 30 18.91 -27.55 8.91
N LYS A 31 18.46 -27.33 7.68
CA LYS A 31 19.24 -26.75 6.59
C LYS A 31 18.54 -25.48 6.09
N ARG A 32 19.31 -24.39 5.96
CA ARG A 32 18.84 -23.13 5.40
C ARG A 32 19.16 -23.08 3.90
N ILE A 33 18.17 -22.71 3.11
CA ILE A 33 18.29 -22.51 1.66
C ILE A 33 17.78 -21.11 1.34
N ASN A 34 18.59 -20.32 0.65
CA ASN A 34 18.30 -18.94 0.28
C ASN A 34 18.71 -18.69 -1.17
N ARG A 35 17.84 -18.11 -1.99
CA ARG A 35 18.12 -17.87 -3.40
C ARG A 35 19.15 -16.78 -3.65
N ASP A 36 19.31 -15.80 -2.74
CA ASP A 36 20.35 -14.78 -2.88
C ASP A 36 21.72 -15.41 -2.71
N ASP A 37 21.87 -16.32 -1.74
CA ASP A 37 23.12 -17.07 -1.55
C ASP A 37 23.42 -17.98 -2.76
N LEU A 38 22.38 -18.62 -3.34
CA LEU A 38 22.54 -19.44 -4.56
C LEU A 38 22.91 -18.59 -5.78
N ARG A 39 22.33 -17.40 -5.95
CA ARG A 39 22.74 -16.47 -7.02
C ARG A 39 24.19 -16.03 -6.87
N ALA A 40 24.60 -15.71 -5.64
CA ALA A 40 25.98 -15.34 -5.37
C ALA A 40 26.95 -16.49 -5.71
N MET A 41 26.58 -17.72 -5.35
CA MET A 41 27.39 -18.91 -5.56
C MET A 41 27.52 -19.32 -7.04
N PHE A 42 26.40 -19.29 -7.79
CA PHE A 42 26.39 -19.80 -9.17
C PHE A 42 26.78 -18.75 -10.21
N ASP A 43 26.34 -17.50 -10.04
CA ASP A 43 26.38 -16.49 -11.09
C ASP A 43 26.99 -15.16 -10.64
N ASN A 44 27.65 -15.10 -9.47
CA ASN A 44 28.16 -13.85 -8.88
C ASN A 44 27.09 -12.73 -8.85
N ASN A 45 25.83 -13.10 -8.59
CA ASN A 45 24.65 -12.22 -8.62
C ASN A 45 24.28 -11.66 -10.00
N PHE A 46 24.78 -12.23 -11.10
CA PHE A 46 24.31 -11.86 -12.44
C PHE A 46 22.85 -12.31 -12.63
N ASN A 47 21.98 -11.34 -12.86
CA ASN A 47 20.54 -11.58 -12.96
C ASN A 47 20.10 -11.71 -14.42
N SER A 48 19.56 -12.88 -14.77
CA SER A 48 18.87 -13.15 -16.04
C SER A 48 17.71 -14.13 -15.82
N ASN A 49 16.76 -14.17 -16.74
CA ASN A 49 15.65 -15.12 -16.65
C ASN A 49 16.13 -16.59 -16.65
N ALA A 50 17.21 -16.89 -17.37
CA ALA A 50 17.82 -18.22 -17.41
C ALA A 50 18.43 -18.59 -16.06
N ASN A 51 19.23 -17.70 -15.47
CA ASN A 51 19.84 -17.89 -14.17
C ASN A 51 18.77 -18.04 -13.07
N GLU A 52 17.74 -17.22 -13.07
CA GLU A 52 16.63 -17.35 -12.13
C GLU A 52 15.88 -18.68 -12.24
N LYS A 53 15.76 -19.21 -13.45
CA LYS A 53 15.18 -20.56 -13.66
C LYS A 53 16.08 -21.61 -13.04
N PHE A 54 17.40 -21.53 -13.27
CA PHE A 54 18.39 -22.46 -12.73
C PHE A 54 18.44 -22.39 -11.19
N VAL A 55 18.52 -21.20 -10.61
CA VAL A 55 18.53 -21.00 -9.14
C VAL A 55 17.28 -21.61 -8.50
N ARG A 56 16.10 -21.46 -9.11
CA ARG A 56 14.86 -22.07 -8.60
C ARG A 56 14.92 -23.61 -8.66
N GLN A 57 15.46 -24.17 -9.74
CA GLN A 57 15.62 -25.62 -9.86
C GLN A 57 16.61 -26.15 -8.81
N MET A 58 17.74 -25.50 -8.63
CA MET A 58 18.72 -25.88 -7.61
C MET A 58 18.18 -25.79 -6.20
N ARG A 59 17.41 -24.74 -5.89
CA ARG A 59 16.68 -24.65 -4.62
C ARG A 59 15.80 -25.87 -4.39
N ASP A 60 15.01 -26.27 -5.37
CA ASP A 60 14.10 -27.41 -5.27
C ASP A 60 14.86 -28.72 -5.07
N VAL A 61 15.97 -28.93 -5.80
CA VAL A 61 16.88 -30.08 -5.63
C VAL A 61 17.46 -30.11 -4.21
N LEU A 62 17.92 -28.98 -3.70
CA LEU A 62 18.48 -28.90 -2.36
C LEU A 62 17.44 -29.18 -1.26
N ILE A 63 16.18 -28.74 -1.46
CA ILE A 63 15.08 -29.07 -0.55
C ILE A 63 14.88 -30.60 -0.50
N THR A 64 14.72 -31.22 -1.67
CA THR A 64 14.50 -32.68 -1.76
C THR A 64 15.63 -33.45 -1.15
N ASN A 65 16.90 -33.13 -1.48
CA ASN A 65 18.08 -33.79 -0.94
C ASN A 65 18.17 -33.66 0.60
N ALA A 66 17.90 -32.47 1.14
CA ALA A 66 17.88 -32.28 2.60
C ALA A 66 16.81 -33.14 3.28
N LEU A 67 15.63 -33.28 2.67
CA LEU A 67 14.56 -34.15 3.18
C LEU A 67 14.96 -35.64 3.11
N GLU A 68 15.61 -36.09 2.04
CA GLU A 68 16.16 -37.47 1.91
C GLU A 68 17.18 -37.76 3.01
N MET A 69 18.00 -36.77 3.38
CA MET A 69 18.96 -36.87 4.49
C MET A 69 18.31 -36.74 5.87
N GLY A 70 16.98 -36.71 5.96
CA GLY A 70 16.25 -36.65 7.24
C GLY A 70 16.23 -35.28 7.90
N LYS A 71 16.58 -34.19 7.17
CA LYS A 71 16.66 -32.83 7.72
C LYS A 71 15.34 -32.05 7.51
N ASN A 72 15.09 -31.08 8.38
CA ASN A 72 14.13 -30.01 8.14
C ASN A 72 14.76 -28.95 7.25
N VAL A 73 13.93 -28.17 6.52
CA VAL A 73 14.41 -27.11 5.65
C VAL A 73 13.78 -25.77 6.02
N ILE A 74 14.60 -24.71 5.99
CA ILE A 74 14.13 -23.33 6.06
C ILE A 74 14.42 -22.67 4.72
N VAL A 75 13.35 -22.23 4.03
CA VAL A 75 13.47 -21.44 2.80
C VAL A 75 13.40 -19.97 3.18
N ASP A 76 14.57 -19.33 3.22
CA ASP A 76 14.78 -17.97 3.67
C ASP A 76 14.80 -17.00 2.48
N ASP A 77 13.69 -16.94 1.76
CA ASP A 77 13.41 -15.95 0.72
C ASP A 77 12.33 -14.98 1.22
N THR A 78 12.02 -13.93 0.47
CA THR A 78 10.90 -13.02 0.80
C THR A 78 9.55 -13.73 0.79
N ASN A 79 9.35 -14.70 -0.12
CA ASN A 79 8.16 -15.54 -0.28
C ASN A 79 6.83 -14.78 -0.19
N LEU A 80 6.80 -13.54 -0.71
CA LEU A 80 5.62 -12.67 -0.64
C LEU A 80 4.46 -13.19 -1.50
N SER A 81 4.78 -13.77 -2.67
CA SER A 81 3.80 -14.35 -3.56
C SER A 81 3.48 -15.81 -3.18
N ASP A 82 2.20 -16.17 -3.20
CA ASP A 82 1.74 -17.55 -2.96
C ASP A 82 2.23 -18.56 -4.01
N LYS A 83 2.73 -18.09 -5.15
CA LYS A 83 3.32 -18.96 -6.19
C LYS A 83 4.48 -19.81 -5.65
N ASN A 84 5.32 -19.24 -4.78
CA ASN A 84 6.42 -20.00 -4.16
C ASN A 84 5.89 -21.01 -3.14
N TYR A 85 4.92 -20.63 -2.33
CA TYR A 85 4.28 -21.53 -1.38
C TYR A 85 3.64 -22.73 -2.10
N THR A 86 2.83 -22.46 -3.12
CA THR A 86 2.17 -23.50 -3.94
C THR A 86 3.21 -24.44 -4.56
N ARG A 87 4.27 -23.91 -5.19
CA ARG A 87 5.32 -24.71 -5.82
C ARG A 87 6.03 -25.63 -4.81
N ILE A 88 6.41 -25.10 -3.65
CA ILE A 88 7.13 -25.89 -2.65
C ILE A 88 6.19 -26.91 -2.00
N THR A 89 4.92 -26.57 -1.81
CA THR A 89 3.90 -27.53 -1.34
C THR A 89 3.73 -28.68 -2.34
N GLN A 90 3.68 -28.40 -3.64
CA GLN A 90 3.63 -29.44 -4.67
C GLN A 90 4.88 -30.33 -4.63
N LEU A 91 6.07 -29.75 -4.55
CA LEU A 91 7.33 -30.49 -4.44
C LEU A 91 7.34 -31.42 -3.21
N VAL A 92 6.90 -30.92 -2.06
CA VAL A 92 6.84 -31.73 -0.82
C VAL A 92 5.79 -32.82 -0.91
N ASN A 93 4.64 -32.58 -1.55
CA ASN A 93 3.60 -33.58 -1.76
C ASN A 93 4.09 -34.71 -2.69
N GLU A 94 4.81 -34.36 -3.76
CA GLU A 94 5.45 -35.35 -4.65
C GLU A 94 6.51 -36.18 -3.90
N TYR A 95 7.34 -35.53 -3.10
CA TYR A 95 8.28 -36.21 -2.21
C TYR A 95 7.58 -37.18 -1.26
N ASN A 96 6.53 -36.73 -0.57
CA ASN A 96 5.77 -37.55 0.36
C ASN A 96 5.18 -38.78 -0.33
N LYS A 97 4.63 -38.61 -1.53
CA LYS A 97 4.06 -39.71 -2.33
C LYS A 97 5.14 -40.72 -2.75
N ASN A 98 6.29 -40.23 -3.25
CA ASN A 98 7.32 -41.09 -3.79
C ASN A 98 8.09 -41.88 -2.71
N TYR A 99 8.22 -41.32 -1.52
CA TYR A 99 9.01 -41.91 -0.42
C TYR A 99 8.15 -42.37 0.77
N ASN A 100 6.83 -42.35 0.64
CA ASN A 100 5.88 -42.70 1.72
C ASN A 100 6.18 -41.95 3.04
N GLN A 101 6.31 -40.61 2.94
CA GLN A 101 6.66 -39.72 4.04
C GLN A 101 5.49 -38.78 4.38
N SER A 102 5.63 -38.04 5.49
CA SER A 102 4.63 -37.07 5.97
C SER A 102 5.28 -35.75 6.36
N VAL A 103 6.03 -35.15 5.43
CA VAL A 103 6.65 -33.83 5.60
C VAL A 103 5.57 -32.76 5.46
N THR A 104 5.57 -31.77 6.35
CA THR A 104 4.66 -30.61 6.29
C THR A 104 5.34 -29.38 5.71
N VAL A 105 4.54 -28.49 5.12
CA VAL A 105 4.99 -27.15 4.72
C VAL A 105 4.35 -26.13 5.64
N GLU A 106 5.18 -25.33 6.30
CA GLU A 106 4.75 -24.29 7.23
C GLU A 106 5.15 -22.92 6.71
N LEU A 107 4.25 -21.95 6.81
CA LEU A 107 4.55 -20.55 6.54
C LEU A 107 4.91 -19.86 7.85
N MET A 108 6.09 -19.24 7.91
CA MET A 108 6.53 -18.45 9.06
C MET A 108 6.62 -16.98 8.66
N GLU A 109 5.67 -16.19 9.11
CA GLU A 109 5.67 -14.75 8.86
C GLU A 109 6.58 -14.02 9.84
N VAL A 110 7.41 -13.13 9.30
CA VAL A 110 8.28 -12.23 10.07
C VAL A 110 7.76 -10.82 9.87
N THR A 111 6.93 -10.40 10.83
CA THR A 111 6.30 -9.07 10.83
C THR A 111 7.25 -8.04 11.45
N THR A 112 7.57 -7.03 10.69
CA THR A 112 8.39 -5.88 11.12
C THR A 112 7.81 -4.66 10.41
N SER A 113 7.72 -3.52 11.09
CA SER A 113 7.17 -2.31 10.50
C SER A 113 7.93 -1.91 9.23
N VAL A 114 7.23 -1.27 8.30
CA VAL A 114 7.82 -0.83 7.01
C VAL A 114 9.00 0.09 7.25
N ASP A 115 8.86 1.03 8.20
CA ASP A 115 9.91 2.00 8.50
C ASP A 115 11.17 1.33 9.08
N GLU A 116 10.99 0.34 9.96
CA GLU A 116 12.10 -0.44 10.49
C GLU A 116 12.76 -1.32 9.41
N CYS A 117 11.96 -1.91 8.51
CA CYS A 117 12.47 -2.63 7.35
C CYS A 117 13.35 -1.73 6.47
N ILE A 118 12.90 -0.49 6.20
CA ILE A 118 13.63 0.51 5.42
C ILE A 118 14.94 0.91 6.14
N ALA A 119 14.87 1.21 7.43
CA ALA A 119 16.03 1.58 8.22
C ALA A 119 17.10 0.48 8.22
N ARG A 120 16.69 -0.77 8.42
CA ARG A 120 17.60 -1.93 8.38
C ARG A 120 18.15 -2.21 6.99
N ASP A 121 17.33 -2.02 5.95
CA ASP A 121 17.78 -2.21 4.56
C ASP A 121 18.83 -1.18 4.13
N ALA A 122 18.69 0.07 4.58
CA ALA A 122 19.65 1.14 4.30
C ALA A 122 21.06 0.87 4.84
N LEU A 123 21.19 -0.01 5.85
CA LEU A 123 22.48 -0.42 6.44
C LEU A 123 23.16 -1.60 5.70
N ARG A 124 22.52 -2.13 4.65
CA ARG A 124 23.08 -3.24 3.88
C ARG A 124 24.09 -2.73 2.86
N GLU A 125 25.05 -3.56 2.52
CA GLU A 125 26.00 -3.30 1.43
C GLU A 125 25.29 -3.10 0.08
N LYS A 126 24.21 -3.86 -0.15
CA LYS A 126 23.35 -3.75 -1.35
C LYS A 126 21.89 -3.57 -0.92
N PRO A 127 21.45 -2.33 -0.66
CA PRO A 127 20.08 -2.06 -0.25
C PRO A 127 19.12 -2.28 -1.41
N VAL A 128 17.94 -2.79 -1.10
CA VAL A 128 16.82 -2.91 -2.05
C VAL A 128 16.17 -1.55 -2.30
N GLY A 129 16.17 -0.71 -1.28
CA GLY A 129 15.67 0.67 -1.31
C GLY A 129 14.23 0.85 -0.84
N ALA A 130 13.98 1.97 -0.18
CA ALA A 130 12.71 2.31 0.46
C ALA A 130 11.50 2.23 -0.49
N LYS A 131 11.66 2.69 -1.73
CA LYS A 131 10.59 2.66 -2.74
C LYS A 131 10.11 1.23 -3.02
N VAL A 132 11.04 0.30 -3.20
CA VAL A 132 10.73 -1.11 -3.49
C VAL A 132 10.09 -1.80 -2.28
N ILE A 133 10.58 -1.53 -1.06
CA ILE A 133 10.01 -2.08 0.18
C ILE A 133 8.56 -1.60 0.36
N LYS A 134 8.28 -0.30 0.15
CA LYS A 134 6.92 0.25 0.20
C LYS A 134 6.01 -0.36 -0.87
N GLN A 135 6.52 -0.56 -2.09
CA GLN A 135 5.76 -1.23 -3.15
C GLN A 135 5.42 -2.68 -2.78
N MET A 136 6.39 -3.45 -2.27
CA MET A 136 6.16 -4.82 -1.81
C MET A 136 5.14 -4.87 -0.66
N HIS A 137 5.24 -3.98 0.31
CA HIS A 137 4.26 -3.88 1.39
C HIS A 137 2.85 -3.62 0.85
N ASN A 138 2.70 -2.62 -0.01
CA ASN A 138 1.40 -2.26 -0.57
C ASN A 138 0.80 -3.38 -1.45
N GLN A 139 1.63 -4.18 -2.09
CA GLN A 139 1.19 -5.27 -2.95
C GLN A 139 0.81 -6.55 -2.19
N PHE A 140 1.51 -6.88 -1.10
CA PHE A 140 1.40 -8.20 -0.49
C PHE A 140 0.92 -8.22 0.97
N PHE A 141 0.98 -7.08 1.66
CA PHE A 141 0.60 -6.98 3.08
C PHE A 141 -0.46 -5.91 3.34
N LYS A 142 -0.88 -5.19 2.29
CA LYS A 142 -1.97 -4.24 2.45
C LYS A 142 -3.27 -5.05 2.50
N ASP A 143 -3.87 -5.07 3.66
CA ASP A 143 -5.20 -5.64 3.84
C ASP A 143 -6.20 -4.97 2.90
N SER A 144 -7.27 -5.70 2.57
CA SER A 144 -8.42 -5.08 1.91
C SER A 144 -8.83 -3.85 2.71
N PRO A 145 -9.15 -2.73 2.06
CA PRO A 145 -9.48 -1.53 2.80
C PRO A 145 -10.64 -1.81 3.76
N GLU A 146 -10.37 -1.73 5.06
CA GLU A 146 -11.41 -1.71 6.08
C GLU A 146 -12.00 -0.31 6.12
N TYR A 147 -13.24 -0.19 5.67
CA TYR A 147 -13.98 1.06 5.77
C TYR A 147 -14.81 1.07 7.05
N GLU A 148 -14.88 2.25 7.70
CA GLU A 148 -15.78 2.47 8.83
C GLU A 148 -17.23 2.38 8.33
N PRO A 149 -18.07 1.51 8.94
CA PRO A 149 -19.47 1.43 8.57
C PRO A 149 -20.16 2.79 8.76
N GLN A 150 -20.80 3.27 7.70
CA GLN A 150 -21.53 4.54 7.74
C GLN A 150 -22.95 4.33 8.29
N ASN A 151 -23.46 5.28 9.06
CA ASN A 151 -24.83 5.24 9.53
C ASN A 151 -25.79 5.44 8.35
N PRO A 152 -26.63 4.43 7.98
CA PRO A 152 -27.50 4.52 6.81
C PRO A 152 -28.67 5.52 6.96
N GLU A 153 -28.96 5.97 8.18
CA GLU A 153 -30.01 6.96 8.46
C GLU A 153 -29.58 8.41 8.15
N LEU A 154 -28.25 8.63 8.00
CA LEU A 154 -27.75 9.96 7.67
C LEU A 154 -27.88 10.25 6.16
N PRO A 155 -28.01 11.53 5.79
CA PRO A 155 -27.98 11.93 4.38
C PRO A 155 -26.69 11.43 3.70
N LYS A 156 -26.85 10.77 2.55
CA LYS A 156 -25.70 10.28 1.76
C LYS A 156 -24.93 11.44 1.15
N ALA A 157 -23.63 11.41 1.24
CA ALA A 157 -22.77 12.45 0.68
C ALA A 157 -21.53 11.89 0.00
N ILE A 158 -20.95 12.70 -0.89
CA ILE A 158 -19.61 12.52 -1.43
C ILE A 158 -18.75 13.73 -1.05
N ILE A 159 -17.47 13.51 -0.82
CA ILE A 159 -16.49 14.57 -0.54
C ILE A 159 -15.61 14.76 -1.78
N CYS A 160 -15.33 16.00 -2.15
CA CYS A 160 -14.38 16.30 -3.22
C CYS A 160 -13.45 17.43 -2.82
N ASP A 161 -12.14 17.19 -3.03
CA ASP A 161 -11.13 18.24 -2.95
C ASP A 161 -11.18 19.16 -4.18
N LEU A 162 -10.54 20.32 -4.10
CA LEU A 162 -10.50 21.30 -5.18
C LEU A 162 -9.19 21.27 -5.98
N ASP A 163 -8.07 21.63 -5.36
CA ASP A 163 -6.79 21.82 -6.07
C ASP A 163 -6.17 20.47 -6.49
N GLY A 164 -5.95 20.29 -7.81
CA GLY A 164 -5.47 19.03 -8.37
C GLY A 164 -6.56 18.00 -8.58
N THR A 165 -7.73 18.16 -7.95
CA THR A 165 -8.88 17.25 -8.01
C THR A 165 -9.97 17.79 -8.94
N LEU A 166 -10.76 18.77 -8.52
CA LEU A 166 -11.81 19.39 -9.33
C LEU A 166 -11.28 20.54 -10.18
N ALA A 167 -10.32 21.32 -9.65
CA ALA A 167 -9.71 22.46 -10.28
C ALA A 167 -8.24 22.18 -10.61
N LEU A 168 -7.89 22.21 -11.89
CA LEU A 168 -6.53 22.03 -12.38
C LEU A 168 -5.86 23.39 -12.52
N LEU A 169 -4.70 23.55 -11.91
CA LEU A 169 -3.93 24.79 -11.90
C LEU A 169 -3.65 25.31 -13.30
N ASN A 170 -3.98 26.55 -13.57
CA ASN A 170 -3.71 27.25 -14.83
C ASN A 170 -2.52 28.21 -14.68
N GLY A 171 -1.33 27.66 -14.38
CA GLY A 171 -0.08 28.42 -14.31
C GLY A 171 0.08 29.31 -13.06
N ARG A 172 -0.89 29.37 -12.15
CA ARG A 172 -0.75 30.08 -10.87
C ARG A 172 0.14 29.32 -9.88
N ASN A 173 0.64 30.04 -8.88
CA ASN A 173 1.30 29.44 -7.74
C ASN A 173 0.27 28.57 -6.94
N PRO A 174 0.56 27.31 -6.63
CA PRO A 174 -0.32 26.43 -5.84
C PRO A 174 -0.73 27.00 -4.47
N PHE A 175 0.12 27.84 -3.86
CA PHE A 175 -0.14 28.44 -2.56
C PHE A 175 -0.88 29.79 -2.62
N ASP A 176 -1.10 30.33 -3.82
CA ASP A 176 -1.88 31.55 -4.03
C ASP A 176 -3.12 31.27 -4.86
N ALA A 177 -4.26 31.17 -4.19
CA ALA A 177 -5.54 30.91 -4.83
C ALA A 177 -6.33 32.20 -5.17
N SER A 178 -5.71 33.37 -5.17
CA SER A 178 -6.37 34.65 -5.49
C SER A 178 -7.00 34.67 -6.88
N LYS A 179 -6.46 33.88 -7.83
CA LYS A 179 -6.91 33.73 -9.21
C LYS A 179 -7.42 32.31 -9.52
N CYS A 180 -7.92 31.58 -8.53
CA CYS A 180 -8.39 30.23 -8.75
C CYS A 180 -9.68 30.12 -9.60
N ASP A 181 -10.36 31.22 -9.85
CA ASP A 181 -11.45 31.33 -10.81
C ASP A 181 -10.98 31.20 -12.30
N GLU A 182 -9.66 31.35 -12.54
CA GLU A 182 -9.04 31.11 -13.85
C GLU A 182 -8.60 29.64 -14.04
N ASP A 183 -8.65 28.79 -13.00
CA ASP A 183 -8.27 27.38 -13.08
C ASP A 183 -9.12 26.60 -14.11
N VAL A 184 -8.58 25.52 -14.61
CA VAL A 184 -9.23 24.66 -15.60
C VAL A 184 -10.07 23.59 -14.88
N LEU A 185 -11.30 23.38 -15.35
CA LEU A 185 -12.16 22.34 -14.78
C LEU A 185 -11.65 20.94 -15.13
N ASN A 186 -11.51 20.06 -14.13
CA ASN A 186 -11.37 18.65 -14.35
C ASN A 186 -12.74 18.03 -14.69
N LYS A 187 -13.06 18.00 -15.98
CA LYS A 187 -14.37 17.55 -16.48
C LYS A 187 -14.77 16.14 -16.00
N PRO A 188 -13.90 15.11 -15.99
CA PRO A 188 -14.26 13.80 -15.44
C PRO A 188 -14.73 13.86 -14.00
N VAL A 189 -14.04 14.60 -13.13
CA VAL A 189 -14.42 14.77 -11.71
C VAL A 189 -15.73 15.57 -11.60
N ALA A 190 -15.86 16.66 -12.33
CA ALA A 190 -17.11 17.44 -12.37
C ALA A 190 -18.32 16.58 -12.77
N ASN A 191 -18.17 15.70 -13.76
CA ASN A 191 -19.23 14.77 -14.17
C ASN A 191 -19.62 13.81 -13.04
N VAL A 192 -18.68 13.34 -12.21
CA VAL A 192 -19.00 12.54 -11.03
C VAL A 192 -19.86 13.35 -10.07
N LEU A 193 -19.46 14.57 -9.72
CA LEU A 193 -20.23 15.43 -8.81
C LEU A 193 -21.65 15.69 -9.32
N ILE A 194 -21.80 16.06 -10.60
CA ILE A 194 -23.09 16.33 -11.22
C ILE A 194 -23.99 15.09 -11.20
N ASN A 195 -23.44 13.91 -11.49
CA ASN A 195 -24.23 12.68 -11.52
C ASN A 195 -24.65 12.23 -10.13
N TYR A 196 -23.77 12.33 -9.12
CA TYR A 196 -24.13 12.00 -7.76
C TYR A 196 -25.14 12.99 -7.15
N ALA A 197 -25.00 14.28 -7.45
CA ALA A 197 -26.01 15.26 -7.08
C ALA A 197 -27.41 14.93 -7.66
N LYS A 198 -27.48 14.50 -8.94
CA LYS A 198 -28.73 14.04 -9.57
C LYS A 198 -29.29 12.78 -8.92
N LEU A 199 -28.46 11.92 -8.35
CA LEU A 199 -28.87 10.73 -7.59
C LEU A 199 -29.30 11.06 -6.15
N GLY A 200 -29.29 12.34 -5.76
CA GLY A 200 -29.71 12.79 -4.43
C GLY A 200 -28.63 12.79 -3.37
N TYR A 201 -27.36 12.59 -3.75
CA TYR A 201 -26.24 12.72 -2.81
C TYR A 201 -25.89 14.18 -2.55
N MET A 202 -25.54 14.49 -1.32
CA MET A 202 -24.97 15.78 -0.97
C MET A 202 -23.52 15.84 -1.47
N VAL A 203 -23.15 16.97 -2.08
CA VAL A 203 -21.77 17.21 -2.56
C VAL A 203 -21.08 18.14 -1.59
N LEU A 204 -20.07 17.66 -0.88
CA LEU A 204 -19.29 18.39 0.10
C LEU A 204 -17.92 18.71 -0.49
N LEU A 205 -17.62 19.99 -0.67
CA LEU A 205 -16.31 20.45 -1.12
C LEU A 205 -15.43 20.74 0.08
N VAL A 206 -14.29 20.02 0.20
CA VAL A 206 -13.36 20.14 1.33
C VAL A 206 -11.99 20.53 0.79
N SER A 207 -11.52 21.72 1.11
CA SER A 207 -10.32 22.27 0.48
C SER A 207 -9.27 22.75 1.47
N GLY A 208 -8.01 22.50 1.12
CA GLY A 208 -6.84 23.08 1.77
C GLY A 208 -6.61 24.56 1.46
N ARG A 209 -7.38 25.17 0.56
CA ARG A 209 -7.33 26.63 0.33
C ARG A 209 -7.76 27.39 1.57
N GLU A 210 -7.07 28.50 1.87
CA GLU A 210 -7.52 29.39 2.93
C GLU A 210 -8.87 30.03 2.60
N ASP A 211 -9.74 30.20 3.60
CA ASP A 211 -11.08 30.76 3.46
C ASP A 211 -11.11 32.22 2.98
N LYS A 212 -10.03 32.97 3.08
CA LYS A 212 -9.86 34.28 2.40
C LYS A 212 -10.04 34.22 0.88
N TYR A 213 -9.83 33.04 0.29
CA TYR A 213 -10.03 32.80 -1.15
C TYR A 213 -11.41 32.21 -1.49
N LYS A 214 -12.38 32.32 -0.57
CA LYS A 214 -13.72 31.78 -0.77
C LYS A 214 -14.42 32.41 -1.99
N GLU A 215 -14.32 33.72 -2.14
CA GLU A 215 -14.96 34.45 -3.26
C GLU A 215 -14.47 34.01 -4.64
N PRO A 216 -13.16 33.97 -4.96
CA PRO A 216 -12.71 33.44 -6.24
C PRO A 216 -13.01 31.95 -6.42
N THR A 217 -13.06 31.17 -5.32
CA THR A 217 -13.48 29.75 -5.39
C THR A 217 -14.95 29.63 -5.78
N LEU A 218 -15.85 30.46 -5.22
CA LEU A 218 -17.26 30.48 -5.60
C LEU A 218 -17.46 30.89 -7.06
N ARG A 219 -16.71 31.88 -7.55
CA ARG A 219 -16.75 32.24 -8.98
C ARG A 219 -16.35 31.10 -9.91
N PHE A 220 -15.33 30.30 -9.50
CA PHE A 220 -14.96 29.08 -10.24
C PHE A 220 -16.11 28.09 -10.30
N LEU A 221 -16.74 27.79 -9.16
CA LEU A 221 -17.84 26.84 -9.06
C LEU A 221 -19.07 27.29 -9.86
N GLU A 222 -19.41 28.58 -9.80
CA GLU A 222 -20.50 29.20 -10.56
C GLU A 222 -20.23 29.17 -12.08
N LYS A 223 -19.03 29.56 -12.51
CA LYS A 223 -18.59 29.54 -13.92
C LYS A 223 -18.82 28.18 -14.59
N TYR A 224 -18.62 27.10 -13.85
CA TYR A 224 -18.76 25.75 -14.36
C TYR A 224 -20.03 25.05 -13.91
N ALA A 225 -20.94 25.77 -13.26
CA ALA A 225 -22.22 25.25 -12.73
C ALA A 225 -22.05 23.95 -11.91
N ILE A 226 -21.06 23.93 -11.04
CA ILE A 226 -20.78 22.76 -10.18
C ILE A 226 -21.80 22.71 -9.04
N PRO A 227 -22.57 21.63 -8.90
CA PRO A 227 -23.49 21.47 -7.77
C PRO A 227 -22.66 21.17 -6.50
N PHE A 228 -22.95 21.88 -5.43
CA PHE A 228 -22.42 21.58 -4.09
C PHE A 228 -23.41 22.02 -3.02
N ASN A 229 -23.34 21.37 -1.85
CA ASN A 229 -24.19 21.65 -0.71
C ASN A 229 -23.40 22.38 0.38
N ASP A 230 -22.12 22.12 0.49
CA ASP A 230 -21.24 22.83 1.43
C ASP A 230 -19.85 23.01 0.83
N LEU A 231 -19.20 24.11 1.22
CA LEU A 231 -17.81 24.43 0.87
C LEU A 231 -17.05 24.75 2.16
N ILE A 232 -16.26 23.81 2.62
CA ILE A 232 -15.49 23.89 3.86
C ILE A 232 -14.03 24.07 3.50
N MET A 233 -13.46 25.19 3.95
CA MET A 233 -12.13 25.62 3.59
C MET A 233 -11.26 25.75 4.84
N ARG A 234 -9.94 25.65 4.66
CA ARG A 234 -8.94 25.92 5.68
C ARG A 234 -9.10 27.34 6.25
N LYS A 235 -8.97 27.52 7.55
CA LYS A 235 -8.93 28.85 8.16
C LYS A 235 -7.71 29.63 7.70
N THR A 236 -7.89 30.91 7.43
CA THR A 236 -6.80 31.82 7.05
C THR A 236 -5.69 31.82 8.10
N LYS A 237 -4.43 31.78 7.67
CA LYS A 237 -3.20 31.67 8.47
C LYS A 237 -2.96 30.31 9.16
N ASP A 238 -3.74 29.29 8.87
CA ASP A 238 -3.43 27.94 9.34
C ASP A 238 -2.45 27.27 8.36
N SER A 239 -1.19 27.17 8.74
CA SER A 239 -0.11 26.60 7.92
C SER A 239 0.18 25.13 8.18
N ARG A 240 -0.66 24.44 8.96
CA ARG A 240 -0.49 23.01 9.26
C ARG A 240 -0.69 22.16 7.99
N LYS A 241 -0.26 20.91 8.05
CA LYS A 241 -0.41 19.96 6.94
C LYS A 241 -1.87 19.80 6.55
N ASP A 242 -2.11 19.64 5.25
CA ASP A 242 -3.44 19.48 4.68
C ASP A 242 -4.20 18.27 5.24
N SER A 243 -3.48 17.17 5.49
CA SER A 243 -4.03 15.97 6.15
C SER A 243 -4.62 16.26 7.54
N ILE A 244 -3.98 17.12 8.34
CA ILE A 244 -4.47 17.52 9.67
C ILE A 244 -5.75 18.35 9.52
N ILE A 245 -5.73 19.33 8.62
CA ILE A 245 -6.88 20.21 8.37
C ILE A 245 -8.10 19.41 7.90
N LYS A 246 -7.94 18.53 6.93
CA LYS A 246 -9.03 17.72 6.39
C LYS A 246 -9.57 16.71 7.43
N THR A 247 -8.70 16.19 8.32
CA THR A 247 -9.14 15.37 9.44
C THR A 247 -10.00 16.15 10.42
N GLU A 248 -9.61 17.37 10.77
CA GLU A 248 -10.39 18.24 11.66
C GLU A 248 -11.72 18.63 11.03
N ILE A 249 -11.71 19.03 9.75
CA ILE A 249 -12.93 19.34 8.99
C ILE A 249 -13.89 18.15 9.00
N TYR A 250 -13.40 16.94 8.71
CA TYR A 250 -14.23 15.75 8.73
C TYR A 250 -14.86 15.50 10.09
N ASN A 251 -14.07 15.53 11.16
CA ASN A 251 -14.57 15.24 12.51
C ASN A 251 -15.55 16.30 13.03
N GLU A 252 -15.34 17.58 12.72
CA GLU A 252 -16.17 18.68 13.24
C GLU A 252 -17.44 18.92 12.42
N TYR A 253 -17.35 18.79 11.09
CA TYR A 253 -18.43 19.23 10.19
C TYR A 253 -19.15 18.10 9.46
N ILE A 254 -18.57 16.90 9.34
CA ILE A 254 -19.05 15.86 8.41
C ILE A 254 -19.44 14.56 9.10
N LYS A 255 -18.58 14.00 9.95
CA LYS A 255 -18.64 12.63 10.48
C LYS A 255 -20.01 12.19 11.00
N ASP A 256 -20.67 13.01 11.81
CA ASP A 256 -21.96 12.65 12.46
C ASP A 256 -23.17 13.28 11.76
N LYS A 257 -22.96 13.84 10.59
CA LYS A 257 -24.01 14.54 9.82
C LYS A 257 -24.32 13.90 8.47
N PHE A 258 -23.36 13.16 7.93
CA PHE A 258 -23.47 12.56 6.60
C PHE A 258 -22.92 11.14 6.57
N ALA A 259 -23.56 10.28 5.78
CA ALA A 259 -23.03 8.97 5.39
C ALA A 259 -22.18 9.14 4.11
N ILE A 260 -20.86 8.99 4.25
CA ILE A 260 -19.93 9.24 3.15
C ILE A 260 -19.79 8.01 2.27
N GLU A 261 -20.21 8.14 1.01
CA GLU A 261 -20.08 7.09 0.00
C GLU A 261 -18.61 6.94 -0.45
N PHE A 262 -17.95 8.05 -0.77
CA PHE A 262 -16.53 8.13 -1.08
C PHE A 262 -16.00 9.56 -1.05
N VAL A 263 -14.67 9.64 -1.10
CA VAL A 263 -13.91 10.89 -1.23
C VAL A 263 -13.16 10.89 -2.57
N LEU A 264 -13.08 12.06 -3.22
CA LEU A 264 -12.21 12.35 -4.37
C LEU A 264 -11.09 13.27 -3.93
N ASP A 265 -9.84 12.85 -4.10
CA ASP A 265 -8.64 13.63 -3.72
C ASP A 265 -7.46 13.21 -4.61
N ASP A 266 -6.45 14.05 -4.81
CA ASP A 266 -5.29 13.74 -5.65
C ASP A 266 -4.02 13.47 -4.85
N ARG A 267 -3.90 14.07 -3.68
CA ARG A 267 -2.66 14.15 -2.92
C ARG A 267 -2.39 12.89 -2.11
N ASN A 268 -1.30 12.16 -2.41
CA ASN A 268 -0.96 10.88 -1.76
C ASN A 268 -1.11 10.90 -0.23
N GLN A 269 -0.58 11.93 0.41
CA GLN A 269 -0.62 12.07 1.87
C GLN A 269 -2.04 12.20 2.41
N VAL A 270 -2.90 12.92 1.70
CA VAL A 270 -4.30 13.15 2.09
C VAL A 270 -5.16 11.93 1.79
N VAL A 271 -4.94 11.29 0.64
CA VAL A 271 -5.58 10.02 0.28
C VAL A 271 -5.27 8.92 1.32
N ASP A 272 -4.02 8.84 1.78
CA ASP A 272 -3.65 7.93 2.87
C ASP A 272 -4.39 8.25 4.17
N THR A 273 -4.57 9.53 4.50
CA THR A 273 -5.36 9.97 5.68
C THR A 273 -6.82 9.55 5.54
N TRP A 274 -7.47 9.81 4.41
CA TRP A 274 -8.85 9.37 4.17
C TRP A 274 -9.01 7.85 4.32
N ARG A 275 -8.10 7.08 3.72
CA ARG A 275 -8.19 5.61 3.67
C ARG A 275 -7.79 4.92 4.97
N ARG A 276 -6.74 5.38 5.65
CA ARG A 276 -6.13 4.69 6.80
C ARG A 276 -6.58 5.25 8.15
N ASP A 277 -6.57 6.58 8.27
CA ASP A 277 -6.84 7.23 9.54
C ASP A 277 -8.35 7.40 9.75
N LEU A 278 -9.07 7.81 8.70
CA LEU A 278 -10.50 8.05 8.72
C LEU A 278 -11.32 6.87 8.20
N LYS A 279 -10.66 5.84 7.62
CA LYS A 279 -11.27 4.61 7.08
C LYS A 279 -12.43 4.87 6.11
N LEU A 280 -12.29 5.90 5.27
CA LEU A 280 -13.24 6.24 4.23
C LEU A 280 -12.79 5.74 2.86
N PRO A 281 -13.71 5.27 1.98
CA PRO A 281 -13.41 5.03 0.59
C PRO A 281 -12.90 6.31 -0.06
N CYS A 282 -11.70 6.28 -0.67
CA CYS A 282 -11.16 7.43 -1.36
C CYS A 282 -10.64 7.02 -2.74
N PHE A 283 -11.14 7.66 -3.79
CA PHE A 283 -10.63 7.53 -5.16
C PHE A 283 -9.59 8.61 -5.41
N GLN A 284 -8.37 8.19 -5.66
CA GLN A 284 -7.30 9.10 -6.03
C GLN A 284 -7.41 9.44 -7.51
N VAL A 285 -7.72 10.70 -7.81
CA VAL A 285 -8.01 11.16 -9.18
C VAL A 285 -6.77 11.49 -9.98
N TYR A 286 -5.66 11.75 -9.32
CA TYR A 286 -4.36 12.00 -9.92
C TYR A 286 -3.25 11.58 -8.96
N TYR A 287 -2.03 11.42 -9.48
CA TYR A 287 -0.88 11.04 -8.67
C TYR A 287 -0.16 12.31 -8.17
N GLY A 288 -0.58 12.84 -7.04
CA GLY A 288 -0.02 14.04 -6.42
C GLY A 288 1.04 13.70 -5.37
N ASP A 289 2.31 13.74 -5.75
CA ASP A 289 3.45 13.47 -4.86
C ASP A 289 4.24 14.78 -4.63
N PHE A 290 3.62 15.78 -3.98
CA PHE A 290 4.21 17.09 -3.66
C PHE A 290 3.72 17.63 -2.30
#